data_20f03e292ee038dc106cfa6655cd3d0f
#
_entry.id   20f03e292ee038dc106cfa6655cd3d0f
#
_cell.length_a   1.000
_cell.length_b   1.000
_cell.length_c   1.000
_cell.angle_alpha   90.00
_cell.angle_beta   90.00
_cell.angle_gamma   90.00
#
_symmetry.space_group_name_H-M   'P 1'
#
loop_
_entity.id
_entity.type
_entity.pdbx_description
1 polymer ?
#
loop_
_entity_poly.entity_id
_entity_poly.type
_entity_poly.pdbx_seq_one_letter_code
_entity_poly.pdbx_strand_id
1 'polypeptide(L)'
;KEPHAVLLIYKEAQVVDGVAMDDVLFVQERDPLREQWDGYRLGIAGAKEKLGFPNVFFNTQFTDFKTDFNRFDQVLFFDFNNDVRDDVRNNADLFSLINSFKEKTNFPLDFNVEKTSLYRYITTSDTNSSANVAQVLSRSLRTNKDLAKDALLAAYQSAINERQRAELKQQMSAQITNLNSQTLPMIMDGLREIKLPEEVELLKKAIYISAVGQVEVMKAMYPDMSEREIQGIHEFVFKKYGAEYEGYPSIVGGGHNGCVLHYITNDKPIVGSDLVLMDLGAEYHNYTADVTRTIPSDGTFSAEQRAIYDIVYEAQEAGIAASVVGAGMRAPHYAAVEVIVKGLKALGIIQDASEVRKYFPHGTSHYLGLDVHDAGTYSPFQHNTLITVEPGIYIPENSPCDPKWWGIAVRIEDDILITNDGPINLSAYAPRTPDGIEAMMREPSVLDAFVLP
;
A
#
# COMPACT_ATOMS: atom_id res chain seq x y z
N LYS A 1 -17.13 0.56 -7.20
CA LYS A 1 -16.98 1.68 -6.22
C LYS A 1 -18.24 2.53 -6.24
N GLU A 2 -18.80 2.85 -5.07
CA GLU A 2 -19.97 3.72 -4.94
C GLU A 2 -19.48 5.08 -4.40
N PRO A 3 -19.35 6.10 -5.24
CA PRO A 3 -18.84 7.41 -4.82
C PRO A 3 -19.87 8.13 -3.93
N HIS A 4 -19.38 9.08 -3.12
CA HIS A 4 -20.22 9.92 -2.24
C HIS A 4 -21.11 9.09 -1.30
N ALA A 5 -20.56 8.00 -0.76
CA ALA A 5 -21.21 7.14 0.21
C ALA A 5 -20.72 7.42 1.64
N VAL A 6 -21.57 7.19 2.64
CA VAL A 6 -21.21 7.21 4.06
C VAL A 6 -21.66 5.91 4.69
N LEU A 7 -20.78 5.25 5.44
CA LEU A 7 -21.12 4.08 6.24
C LEU A 7 -20.95 4.40 7.71
N LEU A 8 -22.00 4.24 8.48
CA LEU A 8 -21.97 4.26 9.95
C LEU A 8 -22.03 2.82 10.45
N ILE A 9 -21.14 2.45 11.35
CA ILE A 9 -21.14 1.16 12.05
C ILE A 9 -21.17 1.46 13.54
N TYR A 10 -22.14 0.90 14.24
CA TYR A 10 -22.31 1.07 15.68
C TYR A 10 -21.82 -0.18 16.41
N LYS A 11 -21.04 0.01 17.47
CA LYS A 11 -20.65 -1.12 18.35
C LYS A 11 -21.86 -1.79 19.01
N GLU A 12 -22.86 -0.99 19.33
CA GLU A 12 -24.14 -1.45 19.87
C GLU A 12 -25.26 -0.80 19.08
N ALA A 13 -26.29 -1.58 18.74
CA ALA A 13 -27.42 -1.09 17.94
C ALA A 13 -28.01 0.20 18.49
N GLN A 14 -28.20 1.17 17.60
CA GLN A 14 -28.85 2.45 17.92
C GLN A 14 -30.30 2.44 17.45
N VAL A 15 -31.18 3.02 18.24
CA VAL A 15 -32.60 3.15 17.83
C VAL A 15 -32.77 4.52 17.17
N VAL A 16 -33.02 4.50 15.87
CA VAL A 16 -33.28 5.71 15.08
C VAL A 16 -34.71 5.59 14.51
N ASP A 17 -35.55 6.55 14.81
CA ASP A 17 -36.97 6.57 14.42
C ASP A 17 -37.73 5.25 14.74
N GLY A 18 -37.40 4.62 15.88
CA GLY A 18 -38.01 3.38 16.35
C GLY A 18 -37.47 2.09 15.76
N VAL A 19 -36.43 2.17 14.90
CA VAL A 19 -35.80 1.00 14.30
C VAL A 19 -34.37 0.86 14.90
N ALA A 20 -34.07 -0.37 15.39
CA ALA A 20 -32.71 -0.70 15.85
C ALA A 20 -31.80 -0.97 14.64
N MET A 21 -30.65 -0.31 14.60
CA MET A 21 -29.69 -0.37 13.50
C MET A 21 -28.27 -0.57 14.05
N ASP A 22 -27.56 -1.58 13.56
CA ASP A 22 -26.13 -1.83 13.86
C ASP A 22 -25.23 -1.13 12.84
N ASP A 23 -25.74 -0.95 11.62
CA ASP A 23 -25.09 -0.24 10.53
C ASP A 23 -26.09 0.62 9.76
N VAL A 24 -25.58 1.64 9.08
CA VAL A 24 -26.38 2.48 8.18
C VAL A 24 -25.52 2.89 7.00
N LEU A 25 -25.96 2.54 5.80
CA LEU A 25 -25.27 2.92 4.56
C LEU A 25 -26.06 4.03 3.84
N PHE A 26 -25.36 5.11 3.49
CA PHE A 26 -25.89 6.20 2.67
C PHE A 26 -25.28 6.11 1.29
N VAL A 27 -26.11 6.06 0.25
CA VAL A 27 -25.71 5.94 -1.16
C VAL A 27 -26.40 6.99 -2.02
N GLN A 28 -25.85 7.24 -3.21
CA GLN A 28 -26.50 8.12 -4.18
C GLN A 28 -27.83 7.55 -4.63
N GLU A 29 -28.80 8.45 -4.85
CA GLU A 29 -30.03 8.12 -5.55
C GLU A 29 -29.74 7.76 -7.00
N ARG A 30 -30.50 6.82 -7.55
CA ARG A 30 -30.49 6.53 -8.99
C ARG A 30 -31.08 7.71 -9.76
N ASP A 31 -30.35 8.17 -10.74
CA ASP A 31 -30.77 9.24 -11.64
C ASP A 31 -30.51 8.80 -13.09
N PRO A 32 -31.56 8.35 -13.81
CA PRO A 32 -31.40 7.85 -15.18
C PRO A 32 -30.73 8.84 -16.16
N LEU A 33 -30.91 10.15 -15.94
CA LEU A 33 -30.28 11.16 -16.79
C LEU A 33 -28.77 11.28 -16.48
N ARG A 34 -28.38 11.26 -15.21
CA ARG A 34 -26.96 11.27 -14.83
C ARG A 34 -26.30 9.93 -15.12
N GLU A 35 -26.99 8.81 -14.91
CA GLU A 35 -26.46 7.48 -15.22
C GLU A 35 -26.11 7.28 -16.70
N GLN A 36 -26.67 8.09 -17.61
CA GLN A 36 -26.26 8.13 -19.01
C GLN A 36 -24.87 8.72 -19.21
N TRP A 37 -24.38 9.54 -18.24
CA TRP A 37 -23.09 10.19 -18.31
C TRP A 37 -22.03 9.50 -17.44
N ASP A 38 -22.43 9.10 -16.23
CA ASP A 38 -21.50 8.68 -15.19
C ASP A 38 -21.53 7.16 -14.92
N GLY A 39 -22.44 6.43 -15.57
CA GLY A 39 -22.66 5.01 -15.34
C GLY A 39 -23.70 4.73 -14.25
N TYR A 40 -24.06 3.44 -14.11
CA TYR A 40 -25.12 3.00 -13.18
C TYR A 40 -24.70 3.15 -11.72
N ARG A 41 -25.67 3.61 -10.91
CA ARG A 41 -25.56 3.70 -9.45
C ARG A 41 -26.29 2.54 -8.80
N LEU A 42 -25.86 2.12 -7.62
CA LEU A 42 -26.54 1.07 -6.84
C LEU A 42 -27.94 1.50 -6.41
N GLY A 43 -28.07 2.72 -5.88
CA GLY A 43 -29.27 3.13 -5.17
C GLY A 43 -29.58 2.26 -3.96
N ILE A 44 -30.68 2.51 -3.26
CA ILE A 44 -31.06 1.77 -2.05
C ILE A 44 -31.28 0.28 -2.35
N ALA A 45 -32.02 -0.05 -3.43
CA ALA A 45 -32.33 -1.43 -3.78
C ALA A 45 -31.09 -2.25 -4.11
N GLY A 46 -30.20 -1.69 -4.97
CA GLY A 46 -28.96 -2.36 -5.34
C GLY A 46 -27.99 -2.52 -4.18
N ALA A 47 -27.91 -1.54 -3.26
CA ALA A 47 -27.09 -1.65 -2.06
C ALA A 47 -27.59 -2.75 -1.11
N LYS A 48 -28.91 -2.87 -0.92
CA LYS A 48 -29.52 -3.95 -0.12
C LYS A 48 -29.28 -5.33 -0.75
N GLU A 49 -29.51 -5.45 -2.05
CA GLU A 49 -29.41 -6.73 -2.76
C GLU A 49 -27.96 -7.21 -2.93
N LYS A 50 -27.05 -6.30 -3.34
CA LYS A 50 -25.68 -6.67 -3.72
C LYS A 50 -24.68 -6.59 -2.56
N LEU A 51 -24.89 -5.66 -1.61
CA LEU A 51 -23.98 -5.44 -0.48
C LEU A 51 -24.52 -6.00 0.84
N GLY A 52 -25.80 -6.38 0.91
CA GLY A 52 -26.40 -7.01 2.09
C GLY A 52 -26.72 -6.06 3.24
N PHE A 53 -26.60 -4.74 3.09
CA PHE A 53 -26.95 -3.79 4.14
C PHE A 53 -28.45 -3.69 4.34
N PRO A 54 -28.99 -3.94 5.56
CA PRO A 54 -30.43 -3.81 5.82
C PRO A 54 -30.89 -2.35 5.86
N ASN A 55 -30.04 -1.44 6.37
CA ASN A 55 -30.38 -0.05 6.63
C ASN A 55 -29.67 0.85 5.60
N VAL A 56 -30.35 1.13 4.50
CA VAL A 56 -29.79 1.97 3.41
C VAL A 56 -30.67 3.17 3.18
N PHE A 57 -30.05 4.34 3.08
CA PHE A 57 -30.68 5.65 2.86
C PHE A 57 -30.01 6.36 1.68
N PHE A 58 -30.65 7.41 1.15
CA PHE A 58 -29.98 8.31 0.22
C PHE A 58 -28.94 9.19 0.94
N ASN A 59 -27.83 9.46 0.29
CA ASN A 59 -26.76 10.27 0.88
C ASN A 59 -27.22 11.71 1.22
N THR A 60 -28.20 12.25 0.48
CA THR A 60 -28.85 13.52 0.78
C THR A 60 -29.53 13.54 2.15
N GLN A 61 -29.89 12.39 2.72
CA GLN A 61 -30.52 12.28 4.03
C GLN A 61 -29.52 12.26 5.19
N PHE A 62 -28.20 12.19 4.91
CA PHE A 62 -27.17 12.13 5.95
C PHE A 62 -27.17 13.37 6.84
N THR A 63 -27.38 14.56 6.25
CA THR A 63 -27.41 15.84 7.01
C THR A 63 -28.52 15.84 8.07
N ASP A 64 -29.70 15.32 7.75
CA ASP A 64 -30.86 15.32 8.64
C ASP A 64 -31.01 14.04 9.46
N PHE A 65 -30.12 13.07 9.26
CA PHE A 65 -30.19 11.80 9.95
C PHE A 65 -29.96 11.94 11.46
N LYS A 66 -30.83 11.37 12.27
CA LYS A 66 -30.93 11.59 13.71
C LYS A 66 -29.92 10.79 14.53
N THR A 67 -28.64 10.92 14.21
CA THR A 67 -27.56 10.39 15.05
C THR A 67 -26.93 11.53 15.83
N ASP A 68 -26.96 11.45 17.14
CA ASP A 68 -26.22 12.38 18.02
C ASP A 68 -24.84 11.79 18.33
N PHE A 69 -23.84 12.20 17.56
CA PHE A 69 -22.47 11.74 17.72
C PHE A 69 -21.83 12.09 19.08
N ASN A 70 -22.35 13.12 19.78
CA ASN A 70 -21.81 13.54 21.07
C ASN A 70 -22.18 12.56 22.21
N ARG A 71 -23.09 11.62 21.97
CA ARG A 71 -23.51 10.61 22.96
C ARG A 71 -22.60 9.38 22.99
N PHE A 72 -21.71 9.20 21.99
CA PHE A 72 -20.79 8.09 21.94
C PHE A 72 -19.54 8.38 22.73
N ASP A 73 -18.96 7.37 23.35
CA ASP A 73 -17.67 7.46 24.04
C ASP A 73 -16.55 7.81 23.06
N GLN A 74 -16.61 7.26 21.85
CA GLN A 74 -15.70 7.55 20.74
C GLN A 74 -16.42 7.53 19.39
N VAL A 75 -16.02 8.43 18.51
CA VAL A 75 -16.40 8.46 17.10
C VAL A 75 -15.12 8.20 16.29
N LEU A 76 -15.02 7.02 15.73
CA LEU A 76 -13.86 6.59 14.94
C LEU A 76 -14.08 6.98 13.47
N PHE A 77 -13.08 7.59 12.85
CA PHE A 77 -13.15 8.00 11.45
C PHE A 77 -11.73 8.05 10.83
N PHE A 78 -11.64 8.07 9.50
CA PHE A 78 -10.39 8.38 8.81
C PHE A 78 -10.20 9.89 8.72
N ASP A 79 -8.95 10.36 8.83
CA ASP A 79 -8.65 11.76 8.57
C ASP A 79 -9.08 12.15 7.16
N PHE A 80 -9.56 13.38 7.03
CA PHE A 80 -10.04 13.90 5.75
C PHE A 80 -8.89 14.44 4.93
N ASN A 81 -8.82 14.04 3.66
CA ASN A 81 -7.92 14.64 2.70
C ASN A 81 -8.30 16.12 2.47
N ASN A 82 -7.31 16.95 2.30
CA ASN A 82 -7.50 18.40 2.05
C ASN A 82 -7.72 18.76 0.57
N ASP A 83 -7.74 17.76 -0.31
CA ASP A 83 -7.90 17.90 -1.75
C ASP A 83 -9.36 17.66 -2.22
N VAL A 84 -10.26 17.33 -1.31
CA VAL A 84 -11.70 17.17 -1.62
C VAL A 84 -12.30 18.52 -1.96
N ARG A 85 -12.85 18.63 -3.18
CA ARG A 85 -13.43 19.84 -3.72
C ARG A 85 -14.95 19.80 -3.69
N ASP A 86 -15.55 20.97 -3.49
CA ASP A 86 -16.99 21.17 -3.55
C ASP A 86 -17.49 21.10 -5.00
N ASP A 87 -18.51 20.27 -5.25
CA ASP A 87 -19.34 20.36 -6.45
C ASP A 87 -20.65 21.06 -6.09
N VAL A 88 -20.70 22.35 -6.28
CA VAL A 88 -21.88 23.20 -5.98
C VAL A 88 -23.19 22.74 -6.62
N ARG A 89 -23.14 21.79 -7.56
CA ARG A 89 -24.32 21.20 -8.22
C ARG A 89 -24.78 19.90 -7.54
N ASN A 90 -24.04 19.41 -6.54
CA ASN A 90 -24.33 18.19 -5.81
C ASN A 90 -24.23 18.42 -4.31
N ASN A 91 -25.35 18.69 -3.66
CA ASN A 91 -25.44 18.97 -2.23
C ASN A 91 -25.15 17.77 -1.31
N ALA A 92 -24.85 16.60 -1.89
CA ALA A 92 -24.45 15.38 -1.19
C ALA A 92 -23.18 14.76 -1.83
N ASP A 93 -22.30 15.59 -2.36
CA ASP A 93 -20.96 15.19 -2.73
C ASP A 93 -20.10 14.91 -1.49
N LEU A 94 -18.90 14.39 -1.67
CA LEU A 94 -18.03 14.04 -0.55
C LEU A 94 -17.68 15.26 0.32
N PHE A 95 -17.50 16.44 -0.28
CA PHE A 95 -17.21 17.66 0.45
C PHE A 95 -18.39 18.05 1.37
N SER A 96 -19.61 18.04 0.85
CA SER A 96 -20.83 18.34 1.60
C SER A 96 -21.08 17.32 2.72
N LEU A 97 -20.83 16.02 2.46
CA LEU A 97 -20.96 14.96 3.46
C LEU A 97 -19.93 15.12 4.60
N ILE A 98 -18.68 15.45 4.28
CA ILE A 98 -17.65 15.76 5.29
C ILE A 98 -18.05 16.96 6.14
N ASN A 99 -18.56 18.02 5.53
CA ASN A 99 -19.02 19.20 6.27
C ASN A 99 -20.21 18.86 7.18
N SER A 100 -21.18 18.10 6.69
CA SER A 100 -22.30 17.59 7.51
C SER A 100 -21.82 16.76 8.71
N PHE A 101 -20.81 15.90 8.51
CA PHE A 101 -20.18 15.17 9.62
C PHE A 101 -19.53 16.13 10.63
N LYS A 102 -18.76 17.12 10.14
CA LYS A 102 -18.11 18.11 11.01
C LYS A 102 -19.12 18.92 11.82
N GLU A 103 -20.21 19.33 11.23
CA GLU A 103 -21.30 20.04 11.91
C GLU A 103 -21.95 19.15 12.99
N LYS A 104 -22.31 17.90 12.65
CA LYS A 104 -22.93 16.93 13.56
C LYS A 104 -22.06 16.58 14.76
N THR A 105 -20.74 16.63 14.59
CA THR A 105 -19.77 16.26 15.63
C THR A 105 -19.22 17.44 16.40
N ASN A 106 -19.64 18.67 16.10
CA ASN A 106 -19.00 19.89 16.60
C ASN A 106 -17.49 19.88 16.39
N PHE A 107 -17.04 19.52 15.17
CA PHE A 107 -15.65 19.25 14.84
C PHE A 107 -14.78 20.49 15.10
N PRO A 108 -13.73 20.39 15.95
CA PRO A 108 -12.88 21.55 16.25
C PRO A 108 -12.10 22.02 15.02
N LEU A 109 -11.99 23.33 14.84
CA LEU A 109 -11.19 23.92 13.74
C LEU A 109 -9.70 23.57 13.84
N ASP A 110 -9.21 23.39 15.06
CA ASP A 110 -7.83 23.04 15.38
C ASP A 110 -7.70 21.55 15.76
N PHE A 111 -8.57 20.70 15.24
CA PHE A 111 -8.54 19.26 15.54
C PHE A 111 -7.16 18.69 15.27
N ASN A 112 -6.62 18.05 16.30
CA ASN A 112 -5.35 17.32 16.23
C ASN A 112 -5.46 16.09 17.14
N VAL A 113 -5.46 14.93 16.53
CA VAL A 113 -5.65 13.65 17.22
C VAL A 113 -4.51 13.33 18.18
N GLU A 114 -3.26 13.69 17.83
CA GLU A 114 -2.10 13.47 18.71
C GLU A 114 -2.20 14.36 19.97
N LYS A 115 -2.65 15.61 19.82
CA LYS A 115 -2.96 16.52 20.93
C LYS A 115 -4.02 15.90 21.86
N THR A 116 -5.12 15.45 21.28
CA THR A 116 -6.23 14.84 22.04
C THR A 116 -5.77 13.58 22.78
N SER A 117 -5.00 12.71 22.12
CA SER A 117 -4.44 11.50 22.71
C SER A 117 -3.48 11.81 23.85
N LEU A 118 -2.63 12.83 23.69
CA LEU A 118 -1.69 13.26 24.72
C LEU A 118 -2.40 13.91 25.92
N TYR A 119 -3.45 14.69 25.67
CA TYR A 119 -4.30 15.23 26.72
C TYR A 119 -4.97 14.11 27.52
N ARG A 120 -5.55 13.10 26.87
CA ARG A 120 -6.10 11.92 27.56
C ARG A 120 -5.06 11.22 28.41
N TYR A 121 -3.89 10.93 27.84
CA TYR A 121 -2.80 10.28 28.56
C TYR A 121 -2.40 11.06 29.83
N ILE A 122 -2.23 12.39 29.72
CA ILE A 122 -1.88 13.26 30.84
C ILE A 122 -3.00 13.29 31.89
N THR A 123 -4.25 13.44 31.47
CA THR A 123 -5.40 13.60 32.37
C THR A 123 -5.78 12.33 33.13
N THR A 124 -5.58 11.17 32.51
CA THR A 124 -5.88 9.84 33.12
C THR A 124 -4.71 9.27 33.92
N SER A 125 -3.50 9.80 33.76
CA SER A 125 -2.33 9.34 34.52
C SER A 125 -2.41 9.78 35.96
N ASP A 126 -2.05 8.87 36.88
CA ASP A 126 -1.94 9.15 38.32
C ASP A 126 -0.64 9.89 38.65
N THR A 127 -0.52 10.35 39.92
CA THR A 127 0.65 11.05 40.42
C THR A 127 1.93 10.18 40.44
N ASN A 128 1.79 8.86 40.53
CA ASN A 128 2.93 7.94 40.51
C ASN A 128 3.55 7.77 39.14
N SER A 129 2.77 8.09 38.07
CA SER A 129 3.19 8.04 36.67
C SER A 129 3.85 9.34 36.18
N SER A 130 4.07 10.33 37.03
CA SER A 130 4.53 11.67 36.63
C SER A 130 5.85 11.70 35.87
N ALA A 131 6.79 10.81 36.20
CA ALA A 131 8.07 10.70 35.46
C ALA A 131 7.85 10.18 34.03
N ASN A 132 6.99 9.17 33.83
CA ASN A 132 6.66 8.63 32.53
C ASN A 132 5.91 9.67 31.68
N VAL A 133 4.95 10.38 32.27
CA VAL A 133 4.23 11.48 31.59
C VAL A 133 5.21 12.55 31.12
N ALA A 134 6.15 12.98 31.95
CA ALA A 134 7.16 13.96 31.60
C ALA A 134 8.07 13.49 30.44
N GLN A 135 8.45 12.22 30.44
CA GLN A 135 9.26 11.63 29.37
C GLN A 135 8.50 11.58 28.03
N VAL A 136 7.26 11.06 28.04
CA VAL A 136 6.40 11.00 26.86
C VAL A 136 6.15 12.39 26.31
N LEU A 137 5.74 13.33 27.16
CA LEU A 137 5.51 14.71 26.78
C LEU A 137 6.76 15.35 26.16
N SER A 138 7.92 15.26 26.81
CA SER A 138 9.18 15.82 26.31
C SER A 138 9.57 15.23 24.94
N ARG A 139 9.32 13.92 24.72
CA ARG A 139 9.56 13.28 23.44
C ARG A 139 8.60 13.82 22.37
N SER A 140 7.30 13.86 22.66
CA SER A 140 6.26 14.33 21.71
C SER A 140 6.49 15.78 21.29
N LEU A 141 6.76 16.69 22.23
CA LEU A 141 7.03 18.10 21.92
C LEU A 141 8.33 18.31 21.12
N ARG A 142 9.30 17.42 21.24
CA ARG A 142 10.55 17.48 20.47
C ARG A 142 10.37 16.99 19.05
N THR A 143 9.52 15.98 18.83
CA THR A 143 9.32 15.34 17.51
C THR A 143 8.22 16.01 16.68
N ASN A 144 7.22 16.61 17.34
CA ASN A 144 6.10 17.28 16.65
C ASN A 144 6.08 18.76 16.98
N LYS A 145 6.38 19.60 15.98
CA LYS A 145 6.46 21.07 16.10
C LYS A 145 5.11 21.73 16.38
N ASP A 146 4.01 21.11 15.97
CA ASP A 146 2.68 21.69 16.19
C ASP A 146 2.20 21.41 17.61
N LEU A 147 2.49 20.24 18.18
CA LEU A 147 2.29 19.98 19.60
C LEU A 147 3.14 20.92 20.48
N ALA A 148 4.34 21.26 20.03
CA ALA A 148 5.21 22.19 20.77
C ALA A 148 4.66 23.62 20.86
N LYS A 149 3.71 24.00 19.98
CA LYS A 149 3.03 25.31 20.03
C LYS A 149 1.81 25.31 20.94
N ASP A 150 1.37 24.13 21.42
CA ASP A 150 0.21 24.03 22.30
C ASP A 150 0.52 24.60 23.69
N ALA A 151 -0.24 25.62 24.07
CA ALA A 151 0.00 26.38 25.31
C ALA A 151 -0.20 25.53 26.57
N LEU A 152 -1.16 24.60 26.58
CA LEU A 152 -1.42 23.75 27.76
C LEU A 152 -0.34 22.68 27.93
N LEU A 153 0.14 22.08 26.84
CA LEU A 153 1.24 21.11 26.88
C LEU A 153 2.54 21.77 27.34
N ALA A 154 2.85 22.97 26.82
CA ALA A 154 4.02 23.74 27.23
C ALA A 154 3.94 24.17 28.71
N ALA A 155 2.76 24.63 29.15
CA ALA A 155 2.52 24.99 30.55
C ALA A 155 2.62 23.75 31.47
N TYR A 156 2.10 22.60 31.08
CA TYR A 156 2.18 21.36 31.85
C TYR A 156 3.63 20.86 31.99
N GLN A 157 4.41 20.98 30.92
CA GLN A 157 5.84 20.62 30.93
C GLN A 157 6.64 21.49 31.91
N SER A 158 6.30 22.78 32.00
CA SER A 158 6.98 23.75 32.88
C SER A 158 6.39 23.86 34.28
N ALA A 159 5.30 23.13 34.57
CA ALA A 159 4.61 23.22 35.87
C ALA A 159 5.52 22.71 37.01
N ILE A 160 5.67 23.53 38.06
CA ILE A 160 6.61 23.32 39.18
C ILE A 160 5.98 22.59 40.38
N ASN A 161 4.65 22.48 40.42
CA ASN A 161 3.96 21.82 41.54
C ASN A 161 2.66 21.11 41.08
N GLU A 162 2.17 20.20 41.95
CA GLU A 162 0.99 19.37 41.64
C GLU A 162 -0.31 20.16 41.51
N ARG A 163 -0.45 21.30 42.20
CA ARG A 163 -1.64 22.15 42.05
C ARG A 163 -1.75 22.72 40.65
N GLN A 164 -0.66 23.27 40.12
CA GLN A 164 -0.63 23.74 38.72
C GLN A 164 -0.92 22.63 37.72
N ARG A 165 -0.34 21.45 37.94
CA ARG A 165 -0.63 20.29 37.07
C ARG A 165 -2.08 19.87 37.12
N ALA A 166 -2.72 19.88 38.29
CA ALA A 166 -4.13 19.55 38.43
C ALA A 166 -5.04 20.55 37.71
N GLU A 167 -4.76 21.87 37.84
CA GLU A 167 -5.50 22.92 37.13
C GLU A 167 -5.36 22.77 35.62
N LEU A 168 -4.15 22.47 35.12
CA LEU A 168 -3.91 22.23 33.69
C LEU A 168 -4.58 20.95 33.18
N LYS A 169 -4.58 19.86 33.96
CA LYS A 169 -5.33 18.65 33.63
C LYS A 169 -6.83 18.92 33.48
N GLN A 170 -7.41 19.74 34.36
CA GLN A 170 -8.81 20.14 34.25
C GLN A 170 -9.09 20.93 32.95
N GLN A 171 -8.19 21.84 32.56
CA GLN A 171 -8.31 22.59 31.32
C GLN A 171 -8.16 21.69 30.09
N MET A 172 -7.22 20.74 30.10
CA MET A 172 -7.06 19.74 29.06
C MET A 172 -8.29 18.85 28.93
N SER A 173 -8.83 18.37 30.06
CA SER A 173 -10.05 17.53 30.07
C SER A 173 -11.23 18.21 29.40
N ALA A 174 -11.37 19.51 29.55
CA ALA A 174 -12.45 20.28 28.92
C ALA A 174 -12.30 20.43 27.38
N GLN A 175 -11.12 20.13 26.85
CA GLN A 175 -10.84 20.17 25.41
C GLN A 175 -10.79 18.78 24.76
N ILE A 176 -10.89 17.70 25.54
CA ILE A 176 -10.92 16.36 25.00
C ILE A 176 -12.27 16.13 24.29
N THR A 177 -12.19 15.83 23.00
CA THR A 177 -13.34 15.42 22.20
C THR A 177 -13.46 13.89 22.20
N ASN A 178 -14.61 13.37 21.78
CA ASN A 178 -14.81 11.94 21.52
C ASN A 178 -14.35 11.51 20.12
N LEU A 179 -13.84 12.45 19.31
CA LEU A 179 -13.35 12.21 17.96
C LEU A 179 -12.00 11.49 17.99
N ASN A 180 -11.84 10.47 17.14
CA ASN A 180 -10.65 9.66 17.09
C ASN A 180 -10.37 9.17 15.66
N SER A 181 -9.35 9.72 15.02
CA SER A 181 -8.92 9.31 13.67
C SER A 181 -7.73 8.33 13.68
N GLN A 182 -7.25 7.90 14.85
CA GLN A 182 -6.14 6.93 14.96
C GLN A 182 -6.61 5.49 15.08
N THR A 183 -7.69 5.23 15.80
CA THR A 183 -8.09 3.87 16.12
C THR A 183 -8.69 3.13 14.91
N LEU A 184 -9.45 3.82 14.04
CA LEU A 184 -10.03 3.18 12.85
C LEU A 184 -8.95 2.67 11.89
N PRO A 185 -7.92 3.46 11.52
CA PRO A 185 -6.78 2.94 10.75
C PRO A 185 -6.16 1.70 11.40
N MET A 186 -5.88 1.71 12.70
CA MET A 186 -5.29 0.55 13.39
C MET A 186 -6.17 -0.71 13.35
N ILE A 187 -7.49 -0.55 13.43
CA ILE A 187 -8.43 -1.67 13.26
C ILE A 187 -8.34 -2.21 11.84
N MET A 188 -8.32 -1.31 10.86
CA MET A 188 -8.22 -1.69 9.44
C MET A 188 -6.87 -2.34 9.12
N ASP A 189 -5.78 -1.88 9.71
CA ASP A 189 -4.46 -2.51 9.60
C ASP A 189 -4.52 -3.99 10.01
N GLY A 190 -5.13 -4.28 11.16
CA GLY A 190 -5.29 -5.66 11.64
C GLY A 190 -6.22 -6.51 10.79
N LEU A 191 -7.31 -5.93 10.24
CA LEU A 191 -8.25 -6.64 9.37
C LEU A 191 -7.65 -6.94 7.98
N ARG A 192 -6.81 -6.04 7.46
CA ARG A 192 -6.21 -6.15 6.13
C ARG A 192 -4.96 -7.04 6.10
N GLU A 193 -4.24 -7.14 7.23
CA GLU A 193 -3.01 -7.93 7.33
C GLU A 193 -3.24 -9.42 7.08
N ILE A 194 -4.32 -9.98 7.64
CA ILE A 194 -4.66 -11.40 7.51
C ILE A 194 -5.81 -11.55 6.52
N LYS A 195 -5.52 -12.14 5.37
CA LYS A 195 -6.49 -12.27 4.28
C LYS A 195 -7.51 -13.37 4.56
N LEU A 196 -8.78 -13.07 4.28
CA LEU A 196 -9.82 -14.09 4.22
C LEU A 196 -9.59 -15.02 3.00
N PRO A 197 -10.11 -16.24 3.02
CA PRO A 197 -9.97 -17.15 1.88
C PRO A 197 -10.46 -16.56 0.55
N GLU A 198 -11.52 -15.77 0.57
CA GLU A 198 -12.11 -15.10 -0.59
C GLU A 198 -11.19 -14.00 -1.13
N GLU A 199 -10.51 -13.26 -0.25
CA GLU A 199 -9.49 -12.25 -0.61
C GLU A 199 -8.28 -12.91 -1.26
N VAL A 200 -7.83 -14.04 -0.72
CA VAL A 200 -6.73 -14.83 -1.29
C VAL A 200 -7.05 -15.29 -2.72
N GLU A 201 -8.28 -15.69 -3.01
CA GLU A 201 -8.67 -16.08 -4.38
C GLU A 201 -8.68 -14.89 -5.35
N LEU A 202 -9.08 -13.69 -4.93
CA LEU A 202 -8.99 -12.47 -5.75
C LEU A 202 -7.55 -12.08 -5.99
N LEU A 203 -6.70 -12.12 -4.97
CA LEU A 203 -5.26 -11.87 -5.07
C LEU A 203 -4.57 -12.87 -6.00
N LYS A 204 -4.83 -14.17 -5.86
CA LYS A 204 -4.33 -15.18 -6.80
C LYS A 204 -4.68 -14.85 -8.25
N LYS A 205 -5.89 -14.33 -8.49
CA LYS A 205 -6.31 -13.95 -9.84
C LYS A 205 -5.54 -12.74 -10.35
N ALA A 206 -5.39 -11.68 -9.55
CA ALA A 206 -4.59 -10.50 -9.92
C ALA A 206 -3.13 -10.88 -10.20
N ILE A 207 -2.53 -11.68 -9.31
CA ILE A 207 -1.16 -12.16 -9.40
C ILE A 207 -0.95 -13.04 -10.65
N TYR A 208 -1.88 -13.96 -10.92
CA TYR A 208 -1.82 -14.78 -12.13
C TYR A 208 -1.89 -13.93 -13.41
N ILE A 209 -2.75 -12.92 -13.46
CA ILE A 209 -2.84 -11.99 -14.59
C ILE A 209 -1.50 -11.28 -14.81
N SER A 210 -0.86 -10.80 -13.75
CA SER A 210 0.44 -10.14 -13.79
C SER A 210 1.55 -11.09 -14.28
N ALA A 211 1.57 -12.32 -13.75
CA ALA A 211 2.53 -13.34 -14.15
C ALA A 211 2.37 -13.73 -15.64
N VAL A 212 1.14 -13.81 -16.15
CA VAL A 212 0.89 -14.00 -17.60
C VAL A 212 1.42 -12.82 -18.41
N GLY A 213 1.24 -11.58 -17.93
CA GLY A 213 1.80 -10.39 -18.57
C GLY A 213 3.32 -10.48 -18.70
N GLN A 214 4.02 -10.86 -17.63
CA GLN A 214 5.47 -11.09 -17.66
C GLN A 214 5.87 -12.15 -18.71
N VAL A 215 5.15 -13.27 -18.76
CA VAL A 215 5.41 -14.35 -19.73
C VAL A 215 5.21 -13.88 -21.16
N GLU A 216 4.14 -13.15 -21.45
CA GLU A 216 3.86 -12.69 -22.81
C GLU A 216 4.87 -11.62 -23.27
N VAL A 217 5.38 -10.78 -22.36
CA VAL A 217 6.49 -9.89 -22.70
C VAL A 217 7.79 -10.67 -22.94
N MET A 218 8.11 -11.68 -22.10
CA MET A 218 9.30 -12.52 -22.37
C MET A 218 9.29 -13.10 -23.76
N LYS A 219 8.15 -13.61 -24.24
CA LYS A 219 7.99 -14.18 -25.58
C LYS A 219 8.08 -13.14 -26.70
N ALA A 220 7.60 -11.92 -26.44
CA ALA A 220 7.53 -10.86 -27.45
C ALA A 220 8.80 -10.00 -27.52
N MET A 221 9.69 -10.07 -26.51
CA MET A 221 10.82 -9.18 -26.36
C MET A 221 11.84 -9.29 -27.47
N TYR A 222 12.27 -8.13 -28.00
CA TYR A 222 13.41 -7.98 -28.91
C TYR A 222 14.10 -6.60 -28.70
N PRO A 223 15.37 -6.44 -29.10
CA PRO A 223 16.17 -5.25 -28.78
C PRO A 223 15.64 -3.90 -29.30
N ASP A 224 14.91 -3.89 -30.41
CA ASP A 224 14.40 -2.66 -31.01
C ASP A 224 13.09 -2.16 -30.37
N MET A 225 12.53 -2.87 -29.38
CA MET A 225 11.35 -2.44 -28.66
C MET A 225 11.61 -1.20 -27.82
N SER A 226 10.58 -0.36 -27.68
CA SER A 226 10.55 0.72 -26.69
C SER A 226 10.04 0.23 -25.32
N GLU A 227 10.42 0.92 -24.26
CA GLU A 227 9.86 0.66 -22.93
C GLU A 227 8.33 0.78 -22.91
N ARG A 228 7.78 1.71 -23.70
CA ARG A 228 6.33 1.93 -23.82
C ARG A 228 5.60 0.79 -24.53
N GLU A 229 6.23 0.18 -25.53
CA GLU A 229 5.69 -1.00 -26.20
C GLU A 229 5.64 -2.19 -25.26
N ILE A 230 6.69 -2.40 -24.47
CA ILE A 230 6.76 -3.43 -23.42
C ILE A 230 5.65 -3.22 -22.38
N GLN A 231 5.46 -2.00 -21.89
CA GLN A 231 4.36 -1.62 -21.02
C GLN A 231 2.99 -1.96 -21.66
N GLY A 232 2.81 -1.60 -22.94
CA GLY A 232 1.56 -1.84 -23.65
C GLY A 232 1.18 -3.32 -23.77
N ILE A 233 2.16 -4.22 -23.89
CA ILE A 233 1.92 -5.68 -23.89
C ILE A 233 1.38 -6.15 -22.53
N HIS A 234 1.99 -5.73 -21.42
CA HIS A 234 1.50 -6.04 -20.08
C HIS A 234 0.06 -5.56 -19.88
N GLU A 235 -0.20 -4.30 -20.17
CA GLU A 235 -1.51 -3.68 -19.97
C GLU A 235 -2.59 -4.31 -20.87
N PHE A 236 -2.23 -4.71 -22.10
CA PHE A 236 -3.12 -5.48 -22.96
C PHE A 236 -3.52 -6.82 -22.30
N VAL A 237 -2.56 -7.54 -21.73
CA VAL A 237 -2.82 -8.79 -21.02
C VAL A 237 -3.73 -8.55 -19.82
N PHE A 238 -3.47 -7.50 -19.03
CA PHE A 238 -4.32 -7.14 -17.89
C PHE A 238 -5.77 -6.98 -18.29
N LYS A 239 -6.04 -6.16 -19.29
CA LYS A 239 -7.39 -5.93 -19.81
C LYS A 239 -8.01 -7.18 -20.43
N LYS A 240 -7.24 -7.98 -21.15
CA LYS A 240 -7.70 -9.23 -21.76
C LYS A 240 -8.17 -10.26 -20.73
N TYR A 241 -7.52 -10.33 -19.57
CA TYR A 241 -7.85 -11.27 -18.50
C TYR A 241 -8.79 -10.69 -17.42
N GLY A 242 -9.29 -9.46 -17.63
CA GLY A 242 -10.37 -8.85 -16.84
C GLY A 242 -9.91 -8.01 -15.65
N ALA A 243 -8.63 -7.63 -15.58
CA ALA A 243 -8.19 -6.62 -14.63
C ALA A 243 -8.80 -5.26 -14.99
N GLU A 244 -9.34 -4.57 -14.01
CA GLU A 244 -9.98 -3.28 -14.19
C GLU A 244 -8.94 -2.17 -14.41
N TYR A 245 -7.84 -2.23 -13.67
CA TYR A 245 -6.78 -1.21 -13.68
C TYR A 245 -5.40 -1.85 -13.50
N GLU A 246 -4.38 -1.05 -13.66
CA GLU A 246 -3.05 -1.24 -13.12
C GLU A 246 -3.10 -0.87 -11.62
N GLY A 247 -2.53 -1.69 -10.74
CA GLY A 247 -2.54 -1.46 -9.30
C GLY A 247 -1.68 -0.26 -8.87
N TYR A 248 -0.71 0.08 -9.73
CA TYR A 248 0.20 1.23 -9.62
C TYR A 248 0.75 1.58 -11.00
N PRO A 249 1.33 2.78 -11.18
CA PRO A 249 1.94 3.16 -12.46
C PRO A 249 3.04 2.17 -12.86
N SER A 250 2.90 1.57 -14.05
CA SER A 250 3.81 0.57 -14.60
C SER A 250 5.25 1.07 -14.66
N ILE A 251 6.22 0.24 -14.25
CA ILE A 251 7.65 0.52 -14.27
C ILE A 251 8.30 -0.38 -15.32
N VAL A 252 8.91 0.22 -16.35
CA VAL A 252 9.67 -0.50 -17.38
C VAL A 252 10.96 0.25 -17.65
N GLY A 253 12.08 -0.26 -17.12
CA GLY A 253 13.39 0.39 -17.21
C GLY A 253 14.42 -0.45 -17.95
N GLY A 254 14.83 0.00 -19.15
CA GLY A 254 15.88 -0.61 -19.96
C GLY A 254 17.28 -0.08 -19.61
N GLY A 255 18.21 -0.97 -19.21
CA GLY A 255 19.59 -0.61 -18.88
C GLY A 255 19.66 0.35 -17.69
N HIS A 256 20.28 1.52 -17.88
CA HIS A 256 20.45 2.52 -16.83
C HIS A 256 19.12 2.99 -16.19
N ASN A 257 18.03 3.03 -16.96
CA ASN A 257 16.70 3.40 -16.42
C ASN A 257 16.24 2.43 -15.32
N GLY A 258 16.60 1.15 -15.40
CA GLY A 258 16.33 0.17 -14.35
C GLY A 258 17.00 0.47 -13.02
N CYS A 259 18.01 1.37 -12.97
CA CYS A 259 18.61 1.81 -11.72
C CYS A 259 17.77 2.85 -10.97
N VAL A 260 16.67 3.36 -11.57
CA VAL A 260 15.70 4.25 -10.93
C VAL A 260 14.54 3.38 -10.41
N LEU A 261 14.38 3.29 -9.10
CA LEU A 261 13.49 2.32 -8.45
C LEU A 261 12.03 2.42 -8.91
N HIS A 262 11.49 3.64 -9.01
CA HIS A 262 10.14 3.93 -9.47
C HIS A 262 10.19 4.70 -10.80
N TYR A 263 10.80 4.08 -11.82
CA TYR A 263 10.89 4.66 -13.16
C TYR A 263 9.58 4.44 -13.93
N ILE A 264 8.69 5.42 -13.89
CA ILE A 264 7.36 5.37 -14.52
C ILE A 264 7.27 6.15 -15.84
N THR A 265 8.37 6.74 -16.30
CA THR A 265 8.38 7.52 -17.54
C THR A 265 8.25 6.64 -18.77
N ASN A 266 8.93 5.50 -18.78
CA ASN A 266 8.87 4.44 -19.79
C ASN A 266 9.00 4.99 -21.23
N ASP A 267 9.99 5.87 -21.47
CA ASP A 267 10.10 6.61 -22.74
C ASP A 267 11.35 6.33 -23.56
N LYS A 268 12.20 5.39 -23.11
CA LYS A 268 13.35 4.95 -23.92
C LYS A 268 12.86 4.31 -25.23
N PRO A 269 13.22 4.86 -26.38
CA PRO A 269 12.64 4.45 -27.67
C PRO A 269 13.14 3.08 -28.15
N ILE A 270 14.32 2.65 -27.72
CA ILE A 270 14.94 1.36 -28.09
C ILE A 270 15.69 0.86 -26.86
N VAL A 271 15.34 -0.33 -26.36
CA VAL A 271 15.99 -0.89 -25.18
C VAL A 271 17.41 -1.39 -25.47
N GLY A 272 17.71 -1.76 -26.73
CA GLY A 272 19.02 -2.28 -27.12
C GLY A 272 19.28 -3.67 -26.52
N SER A 273 20.53 -4.07 -26.36
CA SER A 273 20.92 -5.34 -25.72
C SER A 273 21.08 -5.21 -24.20
N ASP A 274 20.25 -4.40 -23.56
CA ASP A 274 20.26 -4.17 -22.12
C ASP A 274 19.40 -5.18 -21.37
N LEU A 275 19.55 -5.23 -20.04
CA LEU A 275 18.51 -5.79 -19.18
C LEU A 275 17.31 -4.85 -19.15
N VAL A 276 16.12 -5.40 -19.15
CA VAL A 276 14.87 -4.66 -18.95
C VAL A 276 14.24 -5.12 -17.65
N LEU A 277 14.17 -4.22 -16.69
CA LEU A 277 13.47 -4.40 -15.43
C LEU A 277 12.01 -3.98 -15.62
N MET A 278 11.09 -4.87 -15.28
CA MET A 278 9.64 -4.70 -15.49
C MET A 278 8.93 -5.01 -14.19
N ASP A 279 8.30 -4.00 -13.61
CA ASP A 279 7.59 -4.05 -12.34
C ASP A 279 6.17 -3.54 -12.57
N LEU A 280 5.23 -4.50 -12.67
CA LEU A 280 3.85 -4.23 -13.04
C LEU A 280 2.90 -5.19 -12.33
N GLY A 281 1.86 -4.60 -11.72
CA GLY A 281 0.80 -5.33 -11.03
C GLY A 281 -0.58 -5.02 -11.59
N ALA A 282 -1.39 -6.06 -11.81
CA ALA A 282 -2.78 -5.94 -12.20
C ALA A 282 -3.67 -5.69 -10.97
N GLU A 283 -4.66 -4.81 -11.09
CA GLU A 283 -5.76 -4.70 -10.12
C GLU A 283 -6.97 -5.50 -10.61
N TYR A 284 -7.38 -6.49 -9.81
CA TYR A 284 -8.57 -7.31 -10.07
C TYR A 284 -9.51 -7.25 -8.88
N HIS A 285 -10.72 -6.68 -9.09
CA HIS A 285 -11.73 -6.46 -8.06
C HIS A 285 -11.18 -5.73 -6.80
N ASN A 286 -10.38 -4.69 -7.04
CA ASN A 286 -9.65 -3.85 -6.08
C ASN A 286 -8.47 -4.54 -5.37
N TYR A 287 -8.13 -5.78 -5.66
CA TYR A 287 -6.93 -6.44 -5.14
C TYR A 287 -5.79 -6.30 -6.14
N THR A 288 -4.64 -5.86 -5.65
CA THR A 288 -3.45 -5.55 -6.45
C THR A 288 -2.40 -6.64 -6.33
N ALA A 289 -1.82 -7.03 -7.46
CA ALA A 289 -0.61 -7.84 -7.53
C ALA A 289 0.64 -6.96 -7.60
N ASP A 290 1.81 -7.55 -7.35
CA ASP A 290 3.11 -6.90 -7.49
C ASP A 290 4.16 -7.90 -7.97
N VAL A 291 4.54 -7.82 -9.25
CA VAL A 291 5.43 -8.82 -9.86
C VAL A 291 6.52 -8.16 -10.69
N THR A 292 7.75 -8.23 -10.21
CA THR A 292 8.91 -7.76 -10.98
C THR A 292 9.66 -8.92 -11.62
N ARG A 293 10.02 -8.74 -12.89
CA ARG A 293 11.03 -9.55 -13.60
C ARG A 293 12.05 -8.64 -14.27
N THR A 294 13.29 -9.13 -14.35
CA THR A 294 14.34 -8.51 -15.13
C THR A 294 14.83 -9.50 -16.17
N ILE A 295 14.82 -9.12 -17.45
CA ILE A 295 15.15 -10.01 -18.56
C ILE A 295 16.14 -9.39 -19.54
N PRO A 296 16.97 -10.17 -20.24
CA PRO A 296 17.84 -9.65 -21.30
C PRO A 296 17.00 -9.42 -22.57
N SER A 297 17.03 -8.23 -23.14
CA SER A 297 16.21 -7.87 -24.31
C SER A 297 16.54 -8.68 -25.57
N ASP A 298 17.77 -9.18 -25.68
CA ASP A 298 18.24 -10.02 -26.81
C ASP A 298 18.11 -11.55 -26.55
N GLY A 299 17.48 -11.93 -25.43
CA GLY A 299 17.18 -13.32 -25.10
C GLY A 299 18.32 -14.08 -24.43
N THR A 300 19.46 -13.43 -24.09
CA THR A 300 20.60 -14.10 -23.45
C THR A 300 21.30 -13.19 -22.48
N PHE A 301 21.49 -13.62 -21.25
CA PHE A 301 22.24 -12.88 -20.25
C PHE A 301 23.74 -12.84 -20.60
N SER A 302 24.38 -11.67 -20.56
CA SER A 302 25.84 -11.58 -20.56
C SER A 302 26.41 -12.19 -19.27
N ALA A 303 27.73 -12.45 -19.25
CA ALA A 303 28.37 -13.00 -18.06
C ALA A 303 28.24 -12.09 -16.83
N GLU A 304 28.32 -10.76 -17.04
CA GLU A 304 28.16 -9.77 -16.01
C GLU A 304 26.70 -9.65 -15.52
N GLN A 305 25.76 -9.62 -16.45
CA GLN A 305 24.33 -9.59 -16.15
C GLN A 305 23.93 -10.84 -15.36
N ARG A 306 24.36 -12.01 -15.81
CA ARG A 306 24.10 -13.30 -15.16
C ARG A 306 24.66 -13.35 -13.75
N ALA A 307 25.88 -12.85 -13.53
CA ALA A 307 26.50 -12.85 -12.21
C ALA A 307 25.72 -12.02 -11.18
N ILE A 308 25.19 -10.85 -11.58
CA ILE A 308 24.33 -10.02 -10.71
C ILE A 308 22.96 -10.68 -10.53
N TYR A 309 22.39 -11.20 -11.61
CA TYR A 309 21.09 -11.85 -11.56
C TYR A 309 21.07 -13.03 -10.60
N ASP A 310 22.06 -13.93 -10.68
CA ASP A 310 22.18 -15.09 -9.83
C ASP A 310 22.25 -14.70 -8.34
N ILE A 311 22.94 -13.62 -7.98
CA ILE A 311 22.97 -13.11 -6.60
C ILE A 311 21.58 -12.66 -6.15
N VAL A 312 20.83 -11.92 -7.00
CA VAL A 312 19.47 -11.45 -6.66
C VAL A 312 18.51 -12.62 -6.55
N TYR A 313 18.63 -13.60 -7.44
CA TYR A 313 17.81 -14.82 -7.38
C TYR A 313 18.05 -15.61 -6.08
N GLU A 314 19.32 -15.85 -5.71
CA GLU A 314 19.67 -16.51 -4.44
C GLU A 314 19.18 -15.69 -3.22
N ALA A 315 19.24 -14.35 -3.30
CA ALA A 315 18.74 -13.47 -2.25
C ALA A 315 17.22 -13.56 -2.11
N GLN A 316 16.49 -13.68 -3.22
CA GLN A 316 15.05 -13.89 -3.20
C GLN A 316 14.68 -15.24 -2.61
N GLU A 317 15.36 -16.33 -2.99
CA GLU A 317 15.16 -17.66 -2.41
C GLU A 317 15.36 -17.63 -0.88
N ALA A 318 16.42 -16.97 -0.42
CA ALA A 318 16.69 -16.82 1.02
C ALA A 318 15.58 -15.99 1.71
N GLY A 319 15.12 -14.92 1.07
CA GLY A 319 14.01 -14.09 1.57
C GLY A 319 12.70 -14.86 1.67
N ILE A 320 12.35 -15.63 0.62
CA ILE A 320 11.15 -16.49 0.61
C ILE A 320 11.25 -17.55 1.72
N ALA A 321 12.38 -18.21 1.86
CA ALA A 321 12.58 -19.21 2.91
C ALA A 321 12.46 -18.64 4.33
N ALA A 322 12.80 -17.35 4.53
CA ALA A 322 12.65 -16.65 5.80
C ALA A 322 11.22 -16.15 6.07
N SER A 323 10.32 -16.21 5.08
CA SER A 323 8.95 -15.73 5.14
C SER A 323 8.03 -16.80 5.71
N VAL A 324 8.12 -17.07 7.02
CA VAL A 324 7.38 -18.15 7.70
C VAL A 324 6.53 -17.57 8.83
N VAL A 325 5.50 -18.31 9.25
CA VAL A 325 4.68 -17.96 10.43
C VAL A 325 5.58 -17.72 11.65
N GLY A 326 5.34 -16.59 12.34
CA GLY A 326 6.12 -16.16 13.51
C GLY A 326 7.35 -15.32 13.20
N ALA A 327 7.79 -15.26 11.94
CA ALA A 327 8.85 -14.32 11.53
C ALA A 327 8.31 -12.88 11.43
N GLY A 328 9.18 -11.90 11.57
CA GLY A 328 8.81 -10.48 11.40
C GLY A 328 9.06 -9.98 9.97
N MET A 329 8.44 -8.87 9.60
CA MET A 329 8.55 -8.23 8.26
C MET A 329 10.01 -7.99 7.80
N ARG A 330 10.95 -7.88 8.71
CA ARG A 330 12.38 -7.69 8.37
C ARG A 330 13.15 -8.99 8.14
N ALA A 331 12.58 -10.16 8.44
CA ALA A 331 13.29 -11.44 8.30
C ALA A 331 13.68 -11.72 6.83
N PRO A 332 12.80 -11.56 5.83
CA PRO A 332 13.16 -11.68 4.42
C PRO A 332 14.30 -10.73 4.02
N HIS A 333 14.25 -9.49 4.50
CA HIS A 333 15.28 -8.48 4.20
C HIS A 333 16.66 -8.86 4.74
N TYR A 334 16.74 -9.30 5.99
CA TYR A 334 18.03 -9.71 6.57
C TYR A 334 18.62 -10.90 5.83
N ALA A 335 17.80 -11.90 5.47
CA ALA A 335 18.25 -13.04 4.68
C ALA A 335 18.76 -12.64 3.30
N ALA A 336 18.03 -11.77 2.59
CA ALA A 336 18.43 -11.26 1.29
C ALA A 336 19.72 -10.44 1.34
N VAL A 337 19.85 -9.53 2.32
CA VAL A 337 21.06 -8.70 2.51
C VAL A 337 22.31 -9.54 2.75
N GLU A 338 22.21 -10.63 3.52
CA GLU A 338 23.34 -11.53 3.76
C GLU A 338 23.88 -12.14 2.47
N VAL A 339 23.00 -12.61 1.58
CA VAL A 339 23.34 -13.16 0.27
C VAL A 339 23.95 -12.08 -0.63
N ILE A 340 23.29 -10.90 -0.73
CA ILE A 340 23.77 -9.79 -1.57
C ILE A 340 25.15 -9.32 -1.13
N VAL A 341 25.38 -9.14 0.18
CA VAL A 341 26.70 -8.74 0.72
C VAL A 341 27.78 -9.75 0.33
N LYS A 342 27.50 -11.04 0.47
CA LYS A 342 28.43 -12.12 0.10
C LYS A 342 28.73 -12.10 -1.39
N GLY A 343 27.71 -11.97 -2.24
CA GLY A 343 27.84 -11.97 -3.69
C GLY A 343 28.61 -10.74 -4.20
N LEU A 344 28.23 -9.52 -3.75
CA LEU A 344 28.90 -8.28 -4.16
C LEU A 344 30.37 -8.22 -3.72
N LYS A 345 30.71 -8.79 -2.55
CA LYS A 345 32.10 -8.95 -2.11
C LYS A 345 32.87 -9.91 -3.00
N ALA A 346 32.28 -11.03 -3.36
CA ALA A 346 32.94 -12.02 -4.24
C ALA A 346 33.24 -11.45 -5.63
N LEU A 347 32.38 -10.55 -6.15
CA LEU A 347 32.58 -9.84 -7.41
C LEU A 347 33.51 -8.61 -7.29
N GLY A 348 33.94 -8.23 -6.07
CA GLY A 348 34.77 -7.07 -5.81
C GLY A 348 34.05 -5.73 -5.96
N ILE A 349 32.71 -5.72 -5.98
CA ILE A 349 31.88 -4.52 -6.13
C ILE A 349 31.86 -3.72 -4.82
N ILE A 350 31.84 -4.41 -3.68
CA ILE A 350 31.96 -3.82 -2.34
C ILE A 350 33.13 -4.47 -1.58
N GLN A 351 33.72 -3.72 -0.64
CA GLN A 351 34.76 -4.22 0.25
C GLN A 351 34.19 -4.48 1.66
N ASP A 352 33.26 -3.64 2.11
CA ASP A 352 32.64 -3.73 3.42
C ASP A 352 31.12 -3.93 3.32
N ALA A 353 30.54 -4.65 4.27
CA ALA A 353 29.10 -4.91 4.30
C ALA A 353 28.25 -3.64 4.41
N SER A 354 28.77 -2.59 5.05
CA SER A 354 28.06 -1.30 5.16
C SER A 354 27.83 -0.61 3.81
N GLU A 355 28.56 -1.00 2.77
CA GLU A 355 28.42 -0.44 1.43
C GLU A 355 27.24 -1.01 0.66
N VAL A 356 26.62 -2.10 1.12
CA VAL A 356 25.49 -2.78 0.45
C VAL A 356 24.35 -1.81 0.11
N ARG A 357 24.08 -0.84 0.99
CA ARG A 357 23.02 0.16 0.76
C ARG A 357 23.22 1.08 -0.45
N LYS A 358 24.43 1.14 -0.99
CA LYS A 358 24.70 1.86 -2.24
C LYS A 358 24.07 1.16 -3.44
N TYR A 359 23.91 -0.16 -3.36
CA TYR A 359 23.46 -1.02 -4.44
C TYR A 359 22.12 -1.71 -4.16
N PHE A 360 21.72 -1.82 -2.90
CA PHE A 360 20.43 -2.31 -2.44
C PHE A 360 19.83 -1.36 -1.40
N PRO A 361 19.19 -0.25 -1.83
CA PRO A 361 18.78 0.84 -0.93
C PRO A 361 17.42 0.66 -0.27
N HIS A 362 16.57 -0.29 -0.71
CA HIS A 362 15.17 -0.46 -0.26
C HIS A 362 14.95 -1.68 0.63
N GLY A 363 13.74 -1.83 1.15
CA GLY A 363 13.28 -3.03 1.85
C GLY A 363 13.05 -4.20 0.90
N THR A 364 12.84 -5.40 1.43
CA THR A 364 12.61 -6.61 0.62
C THR A 364 11.14 -7.01 0.60
N SER A 365 10.31 -6.42 1.46
CA SER A 365 8.93 -6.89 1.63
C SER A 365 8.02 -5.78 2.15
N HIS A 366 6.80 -5.78 1.65
CA HIS A 366 5.66 -5.06 2.19
C HIS A 366 4.40 -5.93 2.12
N TYR A 367 3.34 -5.54 2.83
CA TYR A 367 2.04 -6.19 2.69
C TYR A 367 1.44 -5.86 1.33
N LEU A 368 0.64 -6.78 0.81
CA LEU A 368 -0.06 -6.66 -0.46
C LEU A 368 -1.54 -7.00 -0.28
N GLY A 369 -2.44 -6.29 -0.93
CA GLY A 369 -3.87 -6.53 -0.81
C GLY A 369 -4.73 -5.55 -1.60
N LEU A 370 -5.55 -4.76 -0.90
CA LEU A 370 -6.36 -3.69 -1.50
C LEU A 370 -5.53 -2.50 -1.99
N ASP A 371 -4.32 -2.37 -1.50
CA ASP A 371 -3.30 -1.45 -1.99
C ASP A 371 -2.02 -2.24 -2.27
N VAL A 372 -1.17 -1.76 -3.20
CA VAL A 372 0.14 -2.35 -3.46
C VAL A 372 1.02 -2.33 -2.20
N HIS A 373 1.08 -1.21 -1.49
CA HIS A 373 1.63 -1.12 -0.15
C HIS A 373 0.48 -1.19 0.86
N ASP A 374 0.01 -2.42 1.12
CA ASP A 374 -1.18 -2.63 1.93
C ASP A 374 -0.94 -2.33 3.42
N ALA A 375 -2.04 -2.06 4.12
CA ALA A 375 -2.06 -1.81 5.54
C ALA A 375 -1.73 -3.09 6.34
N GLY A 376 -1.07 -2.91 7.49
CA GLY A 376 -0.76 -4.01 8.39
C GLY A 376 -0.11 -3.53 9.68
N THR A 377 -0.11 -4.38 10.69
CA THR A 377 0.34 -4.05 12.05
C THR A 377 1.84 -4.21 12.26
N TYR A 378 2.55 -4.79 11.30
CA TYR A 378 3.96 -5.23 11.41
C TYR A 378 4.20 -6.20 12.56
N SER A 379 3.16 -6.91 12.97
CA SER A 379 3.22 -8.05 13.89
C SER A 379 3.94 -9.24 13.25
N PRO A 380 4.37 -10.26 14.02
CA PRO A 380 4.88 -11.49 13.43
C PRO A 380 3.88 -12.11 12.46
N PHE A 381 4.38 -12.59 11.32
CA PHE A 381 3.57 -13.18 10.27
C PHE A 381 2.66 -14.29 10.77
N GLN A 382 1.46 -14.34 10.24
CA GLN A 382 0.47 -15.36 10.53
C GLN A 382 0.07 -16.09 9.24
N HIS A 383 -0.67 -17.17 9.40
CA HIS A 383 -1.30 -17.86 8.26
C HIS A 383 -2.22 -16.87 7.51
N ASN A 384 -2.15 -16.87 6.19
CA ASN A 384 -2.84 -15.95 5.28
C ASN A 384 -2.35 -14.49 5.32
N THR A 385 -1.17 -14.20 5.88
CA THR A 385 -0.46 -12.97 5.55
C THR A 385 0.09 -13.07 4.13
N LEU A 386 -0.05 -12.01 3.33
CA LEU A 386 0.50 -11.94 1.98
C LEU A 386 1.45 -10.75 1.87
N ILE A 387 2.66 -11.01 1.39
CA ILE A 387 3.74 -10.02 1.26
C ILE A 387 4.46 -10.17 -0.07
N THR A 388 5.16 -9.13 -0.50
CA THR A 388 6.17 -9.20 -1.57
C THR A 388 7.49 -9.75 -1.03
N VAL A 389 8.31 -10.36 -1.91
CA VAL A 389 9.73 -10.62 -1.66
C VAL A 389 10.51 -10.17 -2.90
N GLU A 390 11.17 -9.00 -2.78
CA GLU A 390 11.65 -8.18 -3.90
C GLU A 390 13.11 -7.69 -3.75
N PRO A 391 14.10 -8.53 -3.47
CA PRO A 391 15.47 -8.04 -3.43
C PRO A 391 15.92 -7.52 -4.79
N GLY A 392 16.83 -6.51 -4.77
CA GLY A 392 17.41 -5.97 -6.00
C GLY A 392 18.84 -5.48 -5.84
N ILE A 393 19.55 -5.41 -6.95
CA ILE A 393 20.88 -4.81 -7.07
C ILE A 393 20.84 -3.81 -8.21
N TYR A 394 21.28 -2.58 -7.93
CA TYR A 394 21.27 -1.46 -8.88
C TYR A 394 22.66 -0.83 -8.90
N ILE A 395 23.30 -0.84 -10.07
CA ILE A 395 24.67 -0.34 -10.24
C ILE A 395 24.66 0.82 -11.25
N PRO A 396 24.34 2.05 -10.80
CA PRO A 396 24.33 3.20 -11.71
C PRO A 396 25.72 3.48 -12.29
N GLU A 397 25.74 4.22 -13.40
CA GLU A 397 26.99 4.73 -13.97
C GLU A 397 27.78 5.53 -12.94
N ASN A 398 29.10 5.46 -13.03
CA ASN A 398 30.05 6.09 -12.10
C ASN A 398 30.01 5.55 -10.66
N SER A 399 29.38 4.36 -10.44
CA SER A 399 29.53 3.63 -9.18
C SER A 399 31.00 3.31 -8.90
N PRO A 400 31.43 3.29 -7.63
CA PRO A 400 32.84 3.06 -7.25
C PRO A 400 33.21 1.56 -7.37
N CYS A 401 33.02 0.97 -8.55
CA CYS A 401 33.36 -0.39 -8.91
C CYS A 401 33.81 -0.45 -10.38
N ASP A 402 34.22 -1.63 -10.87
CA ASP A 402 34.63 -1.83 -12.26
C ASP A 402 33.50 -1.39 -13.22
N PRO A 403 33.75 -0.55 -14.23
CA PRO A 403 32.77 -0.06 -15.19
C PRO A 403 31.95 -1.15 -15.92
N LYS A 404 32.47 -2.38 -15.99
CA LYS A 404 31.74 -3.51 -16.59
C LYS A 404 30.42 -3.85 -15.89
N TRP A 405 30.25 -3.39 -14.64
CA TRP A 405 29.04 -3.57 -13.85
C TRP A 405 28.04 -2.41 -14.01
N TRP A 406 28.45 -1.29 -14.56
CA TRP A 406 27.61 -0.10 -14.63
C TRP A 406 26.38 -0.31 -15.53
N GLY A 407 25.26 0.25 -15.16
CA GLY A 407 23.99 0.13 -15.88
C GLY A 407 23.26 -1.21 -15.65
N ILE A 408 23.83 -2.12 -14.86
CA ILE A 408 23.13 -3.37 -14.49
C ILE A 408 22.21 -3.08 -13.32
N ALA A 409 20.92 -3.31 -13.55
CA ALA A 409 19.88 -3.27 -12.52
C ALA A 409 19.06 -4.56 -12.58
N VAL A 410 18.90 -5.20 -11.45
CA VAL A 410 18.10 -6.43 -11.32
C VAL A 410 17.21 -6.32 -10.08
N ARG A 411 15.92 -6.51 -10.23
CA ARG A 411 14.93 -6.83 -9.19
C ARG A 411 14.17 -8.06 -9.61
N ILE A 412 13.96 -8.97 -8.68
CA ILE A 412 13.11 -10.15 -8.85
C ILE A 412 12.13 -10.14 -7.70
N GLU A 413 10.85 -10.12 -8.01
CA GLU A 413 9.78 -9.98 -7.04
C GLU A 413 8.67 -10.98 -7.26
N ASP A 414 8.24 -11.56 -6.18
CA ASP A 414 7.10 -12.47 -6.14
C ASP A 414 6.20 -12.16 -4.94
N ASP A 415 4.92 -12.44 -5.15
CA ASP A 415 3.87 -12.37 -4.14
C ASP A 415 3.81 -13.67 -3.36
N ILE A 416 4.11 -13.59 -2.07
CA ILE A 416 4.30 -14.75 -1.19
C ILE A 416 3.18 -14.83 -0.16
N LEU A 417 2.38 -15.90 -0.26
CA LEU A 417 1.38 -16.24 0.75
C LEU A 417 2.03 -17.07 1.86
N ILE A 418 1.96 -16.55 3.08
CA ILE A 418 2.49 -17.23 4.26
C ILE A 418 1.46 -18.21 4.79
N THR A 419 1.85 -19.48 4.92
CA THR A 419 0.98 -20.55 5.43
C THR A 419 1.64 -21.32 6.57
N ASN A 420 0.85 -22.11 7.30
CA ASN A 420 1.37 -22.98 8.35
C ASN A 420 2.34 -24.05 7.83
N ASP A 421 2.23 -24.41 6.54
CA ASP A 421 3.08 -25.40 5.86
C ASP A 421 4.29 -24.76 5.18
N GLY A 422 4.46 -23.45 5.29
CA GLY A 422 5.53 -22.65 4.70
C GLY A 422 5.02 -21.61 3.69
N PRO A 423 5.93 -20.82 3.09
CA PRO A 423 5.60 -19.80 2.10
C PRO A 423 5.19 -20.44 0.76
N ILE A 424 4.18 -19.85 0.11
CA ILE A 424 3.73 -20.24 -1.24
C ILE A 424 3.96 -19.05 -2.17
N ASN A 425 4.76 -19.26 -3.22
CA ASN A 425 4.94 -18.27 -4.28
C ASN A 425 3.73 -18.32 -5.23
N LEU A 426 2.90 -17.26 -5.22
CA LEU A 426 1.70 -17.16 -6.04
C LEU A 426 1.99 -16.71 -7.48
N SER A 427 3.11 -16.05 -7.74
CA SER A 427 3.56 -15.56 -9.05
C SER A 427 4.50 -16.54 -9.79
N ALA A 428 4.66 -17.77 -9.30
CA ALA A 428 5.55 -18.77 -9.84
C ALA A 428 5.29 -19.18 -11.32
N TYR A 429 4.14 -18.77 -11.89
CA TYR A 429 3.85 -18.97 -13.32
C TYR A 429 4.84 -18.21 -14.22
N ALA A 430 5.32 -17.04 -13.82
CA ALA A 430 6.37 -16.32 -14.54
C ALA A 430 7.75 -16.86 -14.14
N PRO A 431 8.54 -17.43 -15.07
CA PRO A 431 9.86 -17.94 -14.77
C PRO A 431 10.77 -16.86 -14.18
N ARG A 432 11.61 -17.24 -13.21
CA ARG A 432 12.55 -16.35 -12.53
C ARG A 432 13.99 -16.88 -12.49
N THR A 433 14.21 -18.13 -12.90
CA THR A 433 15.58 -18.61 -13.13
C THR A 433 16.07 -18.08 -14.47
N PRO A 434 17.35 -17.70 -14.61
CA PRO A 434 17.89 -17.22 -15.88
C PRO A 434 17.65 -18.19 -17.03
N ASP A 435 17.90 -19.49 -16.83
CA ASP A 435 17.69 -20.51 -17.87
C ASP A 435 16.21 -20.65 -18.25
N GLY A 436 15.30 -20.48 -17.27
CA GLY A 436 13.85 -20.49 -17.50
C GLY A 436 13.38 -19.27 -18.29
N ILE A 437 13.94 -18.09 -18.01
CA ILE A 437 13.67 -16.86 -18.76
C ILE A 437 14.16 -17.00 -20.20
N GLU A 438 15.42 -17.39 -20.41
CA GLU A 438 15.96 -17.58 -21.76
C GLU A 438 15.20 -18.67 -22.54
N ALA A 439 14.71 -19.71 -21.86
CA ALA A 439 13.86 -20.73 -22.49
C ALA A 439 12.50 -20.15 -22.90
N MET A 440 11.86 -19.35 -22.04
CA MET A 440 10.59 -18.69 -22.31
C MET A 440 10.70 -17.70 -23.46
N MET A 441 11.79 -16.94 -23.54
CA MET A 441 12.06 -15.97 -24.62
C MET A 441 12.27 -16.64 -25.99
N ARG A 442 12.52 -17.94 -26.05
CA ARG A 442 12.57 -18.69 -27.31
C ARG A 442 11.22 -19.22 -27.78
N GLU A 443 10.19 -19.13 -26.92
CA GLU A 443 8.83 -19.53 -27.30
C GLU A 443 8.20 -18.47 -28.22
N PRO A 444 7.41 -18.85 -29.23
CA PRO A 444 6.78 -17.91 -30.13
C PRO A 444 5.75 -17.04 -29.41
N SER A 445 5.76 -15.75 -29.70
CA SER A 445 4.74 -14.83 -29.22
C SER A 445 3.49 -14.86 -30.10
N VAL A 446 2.31 -14.76 -29.49
CA VAL A 446 1.07 -14.54 -30.25
C VAL A 446 1.05 -13.18 -30.94
N LEU A 447 1.89 -12.25 -30.51
CA LEU A 447 2.04 -10.91 -31.08
C LEU A 447 2.93 -10.88 -32.32
N ASP A 448 3.70 -11.93 -32.62
CA ASP A 448 4.56 -12.02 -33.82
C ASP A 448 3.75 -11.87 -35.13
N ALA A 449 2.47 -12.23 -35.08
CA ALA A 449 1.56 -12.07 -36.21
C ALA A 449 0.88 -10.69 -36.29
N PHE A 450 1.08 -9.85 -35.25
CA PHE A 450 0.46 -8.53 -35.15
C PHE A 450 1.38 -7.46 -35.74
N VAL A 451 1.44 -7.42 -37.08
CA VAL A 451 2.27 -6.46 -37.83
C VAL A 451 1.37 -5.34 -38.32
N LEU A 452 1.67 -4.10 -37.87
CA LEU A 452 1.06 -2.91 -38.48
C LEU A 452 1.69 -2.63 -39.85
N PRO A 453 0.88 -2.26 -40.86
CA PRO A 453 1.39 -1.94 -42.20
C PRO A 453 2.23 -0.67 -42.25
#